data_97ffdb53560ef7df61a0c2d3d15e60df
#
_entry.id   97ffdb53560ef7df61a0c2d3d15e60df
#
_cell.length_a   1.000
_cell.length_b   1.000
_cell.length_c   1.000
_cell.angle_alpha   90.00
_cell.angle_beta   90.00
_cell.angle_gamma   90.00
#
_symmetry.space_group_name_H-M   'P 1'
#
loop_
_entity.id
_entity.type
_entity.pdbx_description
1 polymer ?
#
loop_
_entity_poly.entity_id
_entity_poly.type
_entity_poly.pdbx_seq_one_letter_code
_entity_poly.pdbx_strand_id
1 'polypeptide(L)'
;MSKKLSTKCIHSGGIIDDKFHGNITPIYPSITYDYLKSDAYPRYFNTPNQLSAAKKIAELEGGEDAILFGSGLASVATSMFSLLSSGSHVILQKSLYGGTINLVNTEFKKFNIEFDYVDVSNQDELEGALNSKTKI
;
A
#
# COMPACT_ATOMS: atom_id res chain seq x y z
N MET A 1 -24.88 5.49 -10.23
CA MET A 1 -24.24 4.64 -11.27
C MET A 1 -22.75 4.59 -11.03
N SER A 2 -22.13 3.41 -10.95
CA SER A 2 -20.68 3.29 -10.84
C SER A 2 -20.03 3.77 -12.15
N LYS A 3 -18.97 4.56 -12.03
CA LYS A 3 -18.18 5.01 -13.20
C LYS A 3 -17.52 3.80 -13.86
N LYS A 4 -17.47 3.77 -15.21
CA LYS A 4 -16.72 2.76 -15.95
C LYS A 4 -15.22 2.86 -15.64
N LEU A 5 -14.48 1.75 -15.73
CA LEU A 5 -13.04 1.72 -15.44
C LEU A 5 -12.26 2.77 -16.25
N SER A 6 -12.56 2.90 -17.54
CA SER A 6 -11.94 3.92 -18.41
C SER A 6 -12.15 5.36 -17.90
N THR A 7 -13.34 5.65 -17.37
CA THR A 7 -13.65 6.95 -16.75
C THR A 7 -12.88 7.15 -15.46
N LYS A 8 -12.74 6.10 -14.64
CA LYS A 8 -11.94 6.14 -13.42
C LYS A 8 -10.47 6.40 -13.74
N CYS A 9 -9.88 5.72 -14.72
CA CYS A 9 -8.48 5.92 -15.13
C CYS A 9 -8.16 7.39 -15.44
N ILE A 10 -9.11 8.12 -16.04
CA ILE A 10 -8.90 9.52 -16.43
C ILE A 10 -9.21 10.48 -15.28
N HIS A 11 -10.35 10.32 -14.61
CA HIS A 11 -10.93 11.36 -13.75
C HIS A 11 -10.82 11.09 -12.25
N SER A 12 -10.46 9.87 -11.82
CA SER A 12 -10.34 9.58 -10.39
C SER A 12 -9.17 10.30 -9.74
N GLY A 13 -9.34 10.72 -8.50
CA GLY A 13 -8.31 11.37 -7.71
C GLY A 13 -7.96 12.80 -8.16
N GLY A 14 -8.60 13.31 -9.22
CA GLY A 14 -8.31 14.67 -9.70
C GLY A 14 -8.61 15.75 -8.67
N ILE A 15 -7.70 16.70 -8.52
CA ILE A 15 -7.91 17.92 -7.73
C ILE A 15 -8.59 18.94 -8.64
N ILE A 16 -9.71 19.47 -8.16
CA ILE A 16 -10.40 20.57 -8.85
C ILE A 16 -9.64 21.85 -8.59
N ASP A 17 -9.28 22.55 -9.67
CA ASP A 17 -8.68 23.88 -9.60
C ASP A 17 -9.78 24.95 -9.60
N ASP A 18 -10.20 25.32 -8.41
CA ASP A 18 -11.30 26.31 -8.24
C ASP A 18 -10.93 27.72 -8.70
N LYS A 19 -9.63 27.99 -8.88
CA LYS A 19 -9.16 29.32 -9.26
C LYS A 19 -9.06 29.51 -10.78
N PHE A 20 -8.53 28.51 -11.48
CA PHE A 20 -8.27 28.60 -12.92
C PHE A 20 -9.09 27.60 -13.74
N HIS A 21 -9.87 26.74 -13.07
CA HIS A 21 -10.73 25.71 -13.67
C HIS A 21 -10.00 24.75 -14.60
N GLY A 22 -8.74 24.43 -14.26
CA GLY A 22 -7.93 23.48 -15.00
C GLY A 22 -8.51 22.06 -14.92
N ASN A 23 -8.51 21.33 -16.03
CA ASN A 23 -9.04 19.96 -16.09
C ASN A 23 -8.05 18.88 -15.60
N ILE A 24 -6.82 19.27 -15.30
CA ILE A 24 -5.75 18.37 -14.86
C ILE A 24 -5.32 18.79 -13.46
N THR A 25 -5.07 17.83 -12.60
CA THR A 25 -4.54 18.07 -11.26
C THR A 25 -3.27 18.92 -11.32
N PRO A 26 -3.23 20.09 -10.65
CA PRO A 26 -2.03 20.91 -10.58
C PRO A 26 -0.87 20.15 -9.91
N ILE A 27 0.35 20.48 -10.31
CA ILE A 27 1.56 19.99 -9.63
C ILE A 27 1.91 20.98 -8.52
N TYR A 28 1.92 20.51 -7.29
CA TYR A 28 2.32 21.26 -6.11
C TYR A 28 3.74 20.86 -5.70
N PRO A 29 4.77 21.62 -6.10
CA PRO A 29 6.16 21.28 -5.77
C PRO A 29 6.56 21.69 -4.35
N SER A 30 5.63 22.27 -3.57
CA SER A 30 5.92 22.71 -2.21
C SER A 30 6.17 21.53 -1.28
N ILE A 31 7.25 21.60 -0.53
CA ILE A 31 7.60 20.67 0.53
C ILE A 31 7.40 21.28 1.93
N THR A 32 7.07 22.57 1.98
CA THR A 32 6.83 23.33 3.21
C THR A 32 5.50 24.04 3.08
N TYR A 33 4.69 23.98 4.11
CA TYR A 33 3.36 24.57 4.19
C TYR A 33 3.26 25.48 5.41
N ASP A 34 2.39 26.49 5.34
CA ASP A 34 2.07 27.35 6.47
C ASP A 34 1.30 26.53 7.52
N TYR A 35 1.95 26.17 8.61
CA TYR A 35 1.39 25.32 9.67
C TYR A 35 0.21 25.95 10.43
N LEU A 36 0.00 27.25 10.29
CA LEU A 36 -1.16 27.94 10.86
C LEU A 36 -2.42 27.80 9.99
N LYS A 37 -2.25 27.41 8.71
CA LYS A 37 -3.32 27.36 7.71
C LYS A 37 -3.50 25.99 7.06
N SER A 38 -2.54 25.10 7.24
CA SER A 38 -2.53 23.78 6.61
C SER A 38 -1.81 22.78 7.51
N ASP A 39 -2.37 21.59 7.59
CA ASP A 39 -1.77 20.42 8.21
C ASP A 39 -1.02 19.52 7.20
N ALA A 40 -0.90 20.00 5.94
CA ALA A 40 -0.18 19.27 4.90
C ALA A 40 1.32 19.20 5.22
N TYR A 41 1.84 17.98 5.20
CA TYR A 41 3.26 17.70 5.40
C TYR A 41 3.66 16.43 4.62
N PRO A 42 4.72 16.48 3.79
CA PRO A 42 5.06 15.36 2.91
C PRO A 42 5.23 14.00 3.60
N ARG A 43 5.73 13.99 4.84
CA ARG A 43 5.90 12.77 5.63
C ARG A 43 4.63 12.21 6.24
N TYR A 44 3.54 12.99 6.23
CA TYR A 44 2.21 12.53 6.64
C TYR A 44 1.41 11.98 5.46
N PHE A 45 2.02 11.89 4.26
CA PHE A 45 1.39 11.40 3.03
C PHE A 45 0.13 12.19 2.63
N ASN A 46 0.02 13.45 3.05
CA ASN A 46 -1.18 14.27 2.92
C ASN A 46 -0.97 15.53 2.06
N THR A 47 0.11 15.59 1.27
CA THR A 47 0.25 16.69 0.29
C THR A 47 -0.72 16.48 -0.88
N PRO A 48 -1.14 17.56 -1.57
CA PRO A 48 -2.17 17.47 -2.60
C PRO A 48 -1.90 16.39 -3.67
N ASN A 49 -0.68 16.29 -4.19
CA ASN A 49 -0.36 15.31 -5.22
C ASN A 49 -0.31 13.88 -4.66
N GLN A 50 0.13 13.69 -3.40
CA GLN A 50 0.08 12.39 -2.74
C GLN A 50 -1.36 11.93 -2.57
N LEU A 51 -2.24 12.78 -2.05
CA LEU A 51 -3.66 12.47 -1.89
C LEU A 51 -4.36 12.19 -3.22
N SER A 52 -4.06 12.98 -4.26
CA SER A 52 -4.59 12.76 -5.60
C SER A 52 -4.22 11.38 -6.16
N ALA A 53 -2.96 11.00 -6.05
CA ALA A 53 -2.47 9.70 -6.52
C ALA A 53 -3.05 8.54 -5.69
N ALA A 54 -3.05 8.65 -4.36
CA ALA A 54 -3.61 7.66 -3.46
C ALA A 54 -5.10 7.41 -3.76
N LYS A 55 -5.88 8.49 -3.87
CA LYS A 55 -7.31 8.39 -4.20
C LYS A 55 -7.56 7.74 -5.55
N LYS A 56 -6.73 8.03 -6.56
CA LYS A 56 -6.84 7.37 -7.87
C LYS A 56 -6.62 5.86 -7.75
N ILE A 57 -5.57 5.44 -7.05
CA ILE A 57 -5.27 4.01 -6.86
C ILE A 57 -6.39 3.33 -6.07
N ALA A 58 -6.83 3.93 -4.96
CA ALA A 58 -7.94 3.38 -4.17
C ALA A 58 -9.20 3.16 -5.03
N GLU A 59 -9.59 4.14 -5.84
CA GLU A 59 -10.76 4.00 -6.72
C GLU A 59 -10.58 2.94 -7.82
N LEU A 60 -9.36 2.75 -8.35
CA LEU A 60 -9.07 1.73 -9.36
C LEU A 60 -9.10 0.32 -8.77
N GLU A 61 -8.54 0.16 -7.58
CA GLU A 61 -8.48 -1.13 -6.86
C GLU A 61 -9.78 -1.45 -6.09
N GLY A 62 -10.70 -0.50 -6.00
CA GLY A 62 -11.95 -0.67 -5.23
C GLY A 62 -11.73 -0.63 -3.71
N GLY A 63 -10.60 -0.06 -3.26
CA GLY A 63 -10.28 0.15 -1.86
C GLY A 63 -10.90 1.44 -1.31
N GLU A 64 -10.93 1.55 0.00
CA GLU A 64 -11.39 2.76 0.70
C GLU A 64 -10.35 3.88 0.64
N ASP A 65 -9.06 3.53 0.77
CA ASP A 65 -7.94 4.45 0.73
C ASP A 65 -6.67 3.76 0.22
N ALA A 66 -5.60 4.53 0.02
CA ALA A 66 -4.29 4.02 -0.37
C ALA A 66 -3.17 4.89 0.21
N ILE A 67 -2.00 4.29 0.44
CA ILE A 67 -0.80 4.99 0.87
C ILE A 67 0.31 4.74 -0.16
N LEU A 68 1.07 5.78 -0.48
CA LEU A 68 2.17 5.73 -1.43
C LEU A 68 3.50 5.54 -0.71
N PHE A 69 4.34 4.67 -1.23
CA PHE A 69 5.69 4.41 -0.72
C PHE A 69 6.75 4.70 -1.78
N GLY A 70 7.97 4.97 -1.34
CA GLY A 70 9.09 5.23 -2.23
C GLY A 70 9.62 3.99 -2.99
N SER A 71 9.16 2.80 -2.62
CA SER A 71 9.47 1.55 -3.32
C SER A 71 8.43 0.47 -3.06
N GLY A 72 8.30 -0.50 -3.98
CA GLY A 72 7.42 -1.65 -3.79
C GLY A 72 7.81 -2.48 -2.56
N LEU A 73 9.10 -2.65 -2.28
CA LEU A 73 9.55 -3.38 -1.09
C LEU A 73 9.17 -2.65 0.21
N ALA A 74 9.19 -1.32 0.22
CA ALA A 74 8.72 -0.54 1.38
C ALA A 74 7.20 -0.73 1.59
N SER A 75 6.42 -0.78 0.50
CA SER A 75 4.99 -1.08 0.57
C SER A 75 4.74 -2.47 1.15
N VAL A 76 5.41 -3.50 0.62
CA VAL A 76 5.30 -4.89 1.12
C VAL A 76 5.71 -4.98 2.59
N ALA A 77 6.88 -4.43 2.96
CA ALA A 77 7.35 -4.48 4.34
C ALA A 77 6.39 -3.80 5.31
N THR A 78 5.90 -2.60 4.97
CA THR A 78 4.98 -1.87 5.83
C THR A 78 3.64 -2.59 5.97
N SER A 79 3.10 -3.14 4.89
CA SER A 79 1.86 -3.93 4.94
C SER A 79 2.00 -5.14 5.86
N MET A 80 3.09 -5.89 5.74
CA MET A 80 3.34 -7.05 6.60
C MET A 80 3.51 -6.64 8.06
N PHE A 81 4.38 -5.67 8.37
CA PHE A 81 4.62 -5.24 9.75
C PHE A 81 3.44 -4.51 10.39
N SER A 82 2.50 -3.97 9.62
CA SER A 82 1.27 -3.39 10.17
C SER A 82 0.27 -4.45 10.67
N LEU A 83 0.35 -5.67 10.15
CA LEU A 83 -0.56 -6.78 10.46
C LEU A 83 0.09 -7.84 11.35
N LEU A 84 1.42 -7.93 11.36
CA LEU A 84 2.17 -8.92 12.10
C LEU A 84 2.77 -8.33 13.37
N SER A 85 2.74 -9.12 14.44
CA SER A 85 3.40 -8.84 15.71
C SER A 85 4.28 -10.03 16.12
N SER A 86 5.09 -9.87 17.16
CA SER A 86 5.89 -10.97 17.69
C SER A 86 5.00 -12.19 18.02
N GLY A 87 5.37 -13.35 17.55
CA GLY A 87 4.62 -14.58 17.67
C GLY A 87 3.56 -14.82 16.59
N SER A 88 3.36 -13.86 15.67
CA SER A 88 2.50 -14.06 14.49
C SER A 88 3.13 -15.01 13.47
N HIS A 89 2.30 -15.62 12.64
CA HIS A 89 2.69 -16.46 11.53
C HIS A 89 2.12 -15.91 10.22
N VAL A 90 2.90 -16.02 9.14
CA VAL A 90 2.51 -15.62 7.78
C VAL A 90 2.82 -16.73 6.78
N ILE A 91 1.93 -16.93 5.83
CA ILE A 91 2.10 -17.83 4.71
C ILE A 91 2.42 -17.02 3.46
N LEU A 92 3.44 -17.45 2.75
CA LEU A 92 3.97 -16.76 1.59
C LEU A 92 4.04 -17.71 0.39
N GLN A 93 3.78 -17.20 -0.81
CA GLN A 93 4.00 -17.94 -2.04
C GLN A 93 5.51 -18.22 -2.21
N LYS A 94 5.87 -19.44 -2.64
CA LYS A 94 7.26 -19.82 -2.94
C LYS A 94 7.91 -18.96 -4.03
N SER A 95 7.13 -18.58 -5.04
CA SER A 95 7.60 -17.77 -6.18
C SER A 95 7.38 -16.29 -5.93
N LEU A 96 8.17 -15.68 -5.05
CA LEU A 96 8.16 -14.25 -4.76
C LEU A 96 9.36 -13.52 -5.36
N TYR A 97 9.24 -12.20 -5.45
CA TYR A 97 10.37 -11.34 -5.74
C TYR A 97 11.50 -11.56 -4.73
N GLY A 98 12.73 -11.73 -5.22
CA GLY A 98 13.88 -12.03 -4.38
C GLY A 98 14.12 -11.06 -3.22
N GLY A 99 13.82 -9.77 -3.41
CA GLY A 99 13.89 -8.76 -2.34
C GLY A 99 12.90 -9.05 -1.21
N THR A 100 11.70 -9.53 -1.52
CA THR A 100 10.69 -9.93 -0.51
C THR A 100 11.15 -11.18 0.25
N ILE A 101 11.67 -12.18 -0.46
CA ILE A 101 12.24 -13.39 0.16
C ILE A 101 13.37 -13.03 1.12
N ASN A 102 14.28 -12.15 0.68
CA ASN A 102 15.39 -11.68 1.52
C ASN A 102 14.89 -10.94 2.76
N LEU A 103 13.93 -10.02 2.60
CA LEU A 103 13.29 -9.30 3.72
C LEU A 103 12.74 -10.28 4.76
N VAL A 104 11.95 -11.26 4.32
CA VAL A 104 11.33 -12.25 5.22
C VAL A 104 12.41 -13.08 5.93
N ASN A 105 13.37 -13.64 5.19
CA ASN A 105 14.38 -14.52 5.75
C ASN A 105 15.33 -13.81 6.72
N THR A 106 15.60 -12.51 6.52
CA THR A 106 16.55 -11.74 7.34
C THR A 106 15.89 -11.01 8.49
N GLU A 107 14.69 -10.44 8.27
CA GLU A 107 14.09 -9.54 9.25
C GLU A 107 13.05 -10.26 10.14
N PHE A 108 12.21 -11.13 9.60
CA PHE A 108 11.11 -11.71 10.37
C PHE A 108 11.58 -12.49 11.60
N LYS A 109 12.69 -13.19 11.48
CA LYS A 109 13.29 -13.90 12.63
C LYS A 109 13.71 -12.95 13.76
N LYS A 110 14.21 -11.75 13.42
CA LYS A 110 14.60 -10.74 14.43
C LYS A 110 13.39 -10.23 15.22
N PHE A 111 12.20 -10.22 14.60
CA PHE A 111 10.96 -9.78 15.23
C PHE A 111 10.11 -10.94 15.78
N ASN A 112 10.67 -12.16 15.81
CA ASN A 112 9.97 -13.37 16.26
C ASN A 112 8.67 -13.60 15.49
N ILE A 113 8.70 -13.41 14.15
CA ILE A 113 7.60 -13.70 13.24
C ILE A 113 7.92 -15.02 12.54
N GLU A 114 7.01 -15.97 12.63
CA GLU A 114 7.10 -17.28 11.98
C GLU A 114 6.60 -17.18 10.54
N PHE A 115 7.15 -17.97 9.62
CA PHE A 115 6.71 -17.95 8.23
C PHE A 115 6.91 -19.29 7.53
N ASP A 116 5.99 -19.60 6.61
CA ASP A 116 6.06 -20.74 5.71
C ASP A 116 5.98 -20.29 4.25
N TYR A 117 6.73 -20.96 3.39
CA TYR A 117 6.63 -20.81 1.94
C TYR A 117 5.85 -22.00 1.37
N VAL A 118 4.74 -21.72 0.69
CA VAL A 118 3.87 -22.73 0.09
C VAL A 118 3.69 -22.49 -1.41
N ASP A 119 3.35 -23.54 -2.13
CA ASP A 119 2.79 -23.39 -3.47
C ASP A 119 1.28 -23.17 -3.33
N VAL A 120 0.82 -21.92 -3.56
CA VAL A 120 -0.61 -21.57 -3.42
C VAL A 120 -1.51 -22.24 -4.46
N SER A 121 -0.95 -22.89 -5.49
CA SER A 121 -1.72 -23.72 -6.41
C SER A 121 -2.01 -25.12 -5.81
N ASN A 122 -1.30 -25.50 -4.75
CA ASN A 122 -1.52 -26.74 -4.00
C ASN A 122 -2.33 -26.42 -2.73
N GLN A 123 -3.62 -26.72 -2.78
CA GLN A 123 -4.54 -26.45 -1.67
C GLN A 123 -4.17 -27.21 -0.40
N ASP A 124 -3.72 -28.46 -0.51
CA ASP A 124 -3.33 -29.28 0.64
C ASP A 124 -2.11 -28.68 1.37
N GLU A 125 -1.15 -28.14 0.60
CA GLU A 125 0.02 -27.47 1.17
C GLU A 125 -0.37 -26.17 1.88
N LEU A 126 -1.27 -25.39 1.28
CA LEU A 126 -1.79 -24.17 1.87
C LEU A 126 -2.57 -24.44 3.17
N GLU A 127 -3.48 -25.40 3.14
CA GLU A 127 -4.26 -25.78 4.32
C GLU A 127 -3.39 -26.34 5.43
N GLY A 128 -2.38 -27.15 5.06
CA GLY A 128 -1.43 -27.73 6.02
C GLY A 128 -0.53 -26.71 6.73
N ALA A 129 -0.26 -25.57 6.09
CA ALA A 129 0.53 -24.48 6.68
C ALA A 129 -0.29 -23.58 7.63
N LEU A 130 -1.62 -23.61 7.55
CA LEU A 130 -2.49 -22.80 8.42
C LEU A 130 -2.39 -23.25 9.88
N ASN A 131 -2.22 -22.30 10.77
CA ASN A 131 -2.22 -22.55 12.21
C ASN A 131 -2.88 -21.39 12.98
N SER A 132 -3.03 -21.54 14.30
CA SER A 132 -3.71 -20.54 15.14
C SER A 132 -3.03 -19.16 15.21
N LYS A 133 -1.76 -19.08 14.82
CA LYS A 133 -0.97 -17.83 14.79
C LYS A 133 -0.99 -17.16 13.42
N THR A 134 -1.51 -17.82 12.38
CA THR A 134 -1.54 -17.29 11.02
C THR A 134 -2.40 -16.02 10.95
N LYS A 135 -1.81 -14.93 10.45
CA LYS A 135 -2.44 -13.62 10.30
C LYS A 135 -2.54 -13.19 8.84
N ILE A 136 -1.60 -13.61 8.01
CA ILE A 136 -1.54 -13.32 6.58
C ILE A 136 -1.22 -14.61 5.84
#